data_1610ba45cbed7358fefa6881ec413244
#
_entry.id   1610ba45cbed7358fefa6881ec413244
#
_cell.length_a   1.000
_cell.length_b   1.000
_cell.length_c   1.000
_cell.angle_alpha   90.00
_cell.angle_beta   90.00
_cell.angle_gamma   90.00
#
_symmetry.space_group_name_H-M   'P 1'
#
loop_
_entity.id
_entity.type
_entity.pdbx_description
1 polymer ?
#
loop_
_entity_poly.entity_id
_entity_poly.type
_entity_poly.pdbx_seq_one_letter_code
_entity_poly.pdbx_strand_id
1 'polypeptide(L)'
;MHFEGTAIPGLRHWLEAIPATVVIDHFGRVDPSPGADPAPFDILCELMQRPNFWTKISGAERISKQGYPYDDVAPLAQRLVKVAPDRLIWGSDWPHTGFFDAKQMPDDGRLLDALLRFVPDEKQRNGILLDNPRRLLGLKENNR
;
A
#
# COMPACT_ATOMS: atom_id res chain seq x y z
N MET A 1 5.79 -6.23 6.46
CA MET A 1 6.44 -5.46 7.56
C MET A 1 5.57 -4.27 7.89
N HIS A 2 5.35 -4.02 9.18
CA HIS A 2 4.50 -2.95 9.68
C HIS A 2 5.31 -2.03 10.59
N PHE A 3 5.36 -0.74 10.30
CA PHE A 3 6.06 0.29 11.07
C PHE A 3 5.44 1.66 10.77
N GLU A 4 5.78 2.68 11.55
CA GLU A 4 5.37 4.05 11.26
C GLU A 4 6.23 4.65 10.14
N GLY A 5 5.62 5.42 9.25
CA GLY A 5 6.30 6.02 8.10
C GLY A 5 7.53 6.85 8.49
N THR A 6 7.46 7.56 9.60
CA THR A 6 8.59 8.34 10.13
C THR A 6 9.82 7.51 10.49
N ALA A 7 9.67 6.20 10.66
CA ALA A 7 10.79 5.29 10.94
C ALA A 7 11.57 4.88 9.67
N ILE A 8 10.99 5.04 8.48
CA ILE A 8 11.58 4.57 7.21
C ILE A 8 13.01 5.10 7.00
N PRO A 9 13.31 6.39 7.20
CA PRO A 9 14.68 6.88 7.01
C PRO A 9 15.70 6.18 7.90
N GLY A 10 15.37 5.95 9.18
CA GLY A 10 16.24 5.24 10.11
C GLY A 10 16.37 3.74 9.83
N LEU A 11 15.35 3.13 9.21
CA LEU A 11 15.32 1.71 8.87
C LEU A 11 15.94 1.41 7.51
N ARG A 12 16.16 2.41 6.66
CA ARG A 12 16.60 2.25 5.28
C ARG A 12 17.75 1.25 5.13
N HIS A 13 18.83 1.44 5.87
CA HIS A 13 20.01 0.58 5.80
C HIS A 13 19.70 -0.89 6.08
N TRP A 14 18.86 -1.16 7.09
CA TRP A 14 18.45 -2.51 7.46
C TRP A 14 17.54 -3.12 6.39
N LEU A 15 16.58 -2.34 5.87
CA LEU A 15 15.68 -2.79 4.82
C LEU A 15 16.46 -3.17 3.57
N GLU A 16 17.41 -2.34 3.14
CA GLU A 16 18.23 -2.59 1.95
C GLU A 16 19.12 -3.84 2.07
N ALA A 17 19.46 -4.25 3.29
CA ALA A 17 20.25 -5.45 3.56
C ALA A 17 19.44 -6.77 3.54
N ILE A 18 18.10 -6.71 3.49
CA ILE A 18 17.25 -7.89 3.49
C ILE A 18 17.31 -8.58 2.12
N PRO A 19 17.80 -9.83 2.02
CA PRO A 19 17.87 -10.54 0.74
C PRO A 19 16.54 -11.21 0.35
N ALA A 20 15.64 -11.40 1.32
CA ALA A 20 14.33 -12.02 1.13
C ALA A 20 13.30 -11.04 0.55
N THR A 21 12.18 -11.59 0.09
CA THR A 21 11.02 -10.77 -0.29
C THR A 21 10.50 -9.99 0.92
N VAL A 22 10.36 -8.69 0.76
CA VAL A 22 9.85 -7.76 1.76
C VAL A 22 8.51 -7.22 1.29
N VAL A 23 7.47 -7.33 2.11
CA VAL A 23 6.17 -6.71 1.88
C VAL A 23 5.96 -5.62 2.93
N ILE A 24 5.89 -4.37 2.52
CA ILE A 24 5.63 -3.21 3.40
C ILE A 24 4.13 -2.95 3.44
N ASP A 25 3.57 -2.87 4.65
CA ASP A 25 2.13 -2.65 4.84
C ASP A 25 1.73 -1.18 4.65
N HIS A 26 0.51 -0.96 4.15
CA HIS A 26 -0.25 0.30 4.24
C HIS A 26 0.51 1.54 3.76
N PHE A 27 1.00 1.53 2.50
CA PHE A 27 1.78 2.65 1.94
C PHE A 27 3.02 3.01 2.78
N GLY A 28 3.54 2.06 3.59
CA GLY A 28 4.58 2.36 4.58
C GLY A 28 4.12 3.29 5.70
N ARG A 29 2.81 3.50 5.88
CA ARG A 29 2.19 4.41 6.86
C ARG A 29 2.76 5.84 6.81
N VAL A 30 3.08 6.30 5.62
CA VAL A 30 3.55 7.68 5.41
C VAL A 30 2.41 8.67 5.57
N ASP A 31 2.72 9.89 5.99
CA ASP A 31 1.74 10.97 6.12
C ASP A 31 1.39 11.53 4.72
N PRO A 32 0.11 11.49 4.29
CA PRO A 32 -0.31 12.03 2.99
C PRO A 32 -0.57 13.54 3.00
N SER A 33 -0.39 14.21 4.15
CA SER A 33 -0.74 15.63 4.30
C SER A 33 0.09 16.52 3.37
N PRO A 34 -0.50 17.57 2.78
CA PRO A 34 0.25 18.61 2.10
C PRO A 34 1.28 19.24 3.06
N GLY A 35 2.56 19.27 2.66
CA GLY A 35 3.64 19.80 3.47
C GLY A 35 4.23 18.84 4.49
N ALA A 36 3.78 17.59 4.55
CA ALA A 36 4.48 16.54 5.29
C ALA A 36 5.90 16.33 4.75
N ASP A 37 6.79 15.81 5.60
CA ASP A 37 8.15 15.43 5.17
C ASP A 37 8.05 14.39 4.04
N PRO A 38 8.56 14.67 2.83
CA PRO A 38 8.50 13.73 1.71
C PRO A 38 9.49 12.57 1.85
N ALA A 39 10.52 12.69 2.68
CA ALA A 39 11.61 11.73 2.73
C ALA A 39 11.17 10.28 3.03
N PRO A 40 10.24 9.99 3.96
CA PRO A 40 9.76 8.62 4.17
C PRO A 40 9.17 8.00 2.91
N PHE A 41 8.37 8.76 2.17
CA PHE A 41 7.73 8.25 0.96
C PHE A 41 8.69 8.17 -0.22
N ASP A 42 9.62 9.10 -0.35
CA ASP A 42 10.67 9.05 -1.38
C ASP A 42 11.53 7.80 -1.20
N ILE A 43 11.95 7.50 0.03
CA ILE A 43 12.72 6.30 0.36
C ILE A 43 11.89 5.03 0.08
N LEU A 44 10.60 5.01 0.42
CA LEU A 44 9.73 3.89 0.05
C LEU A 44 9.72 3.68 -1.46
N CYS A 45 9.56 4.74 -2.25
CA CYS A 45 9.59 4.66 -3.71
C CYS A 45 10.94 4.15 -4.24
N GLU A 46 12.06 4.55 -3.64
CA GLU A 46 13.39 4.04 -4.00
C GLU A 46 13.52 2.54 -3.66
N LEU A 47 13.10 2.12 -2.48
CA LEU A 47 13.06 0.70 -2.10
C LEU A 47 12.21 -0.12 -3.08
N MET A 48 11.07 0.41 -3.52
CA MET A 48 10.18 -0.23 -4.48
C MET A 48 10.80 -0.39 -5.89
N GLN A 49 11.91 0.25 -6.21
CA GLN A 49 12.66 -0.02 -7.45
C GLN A 49 13.41 -1.35 -7.37
N ARG A 50 13.65 -1.91 -6.19
CA ARG A 50 14.32 -3.19 -6.00
C ARG A 50 13.32 -4.33 -6.19
N PRO A 51 13.72 -5.43 -6.87
CA PRO A 51 12.80 -6.50 -7.28
C PRO A 51 12.20 -7.30 -6.11
N ASN A 52 12.85 -7.29 -4.94
CA ASN A 52 12.40 -8.02 -3.76
C ASN A 52 11.45 -7.19 -2.85
N PHE A 53 11.18 -5.91 -3.17
CA PHE A 53 10.29 -5.08 -2.39
C PHE A 53 8.89 -5.01 -2.99
N TRP A 54 7.91 -5.18 -2.12
CA TRP A 54 6.47 -5.10 -2.39
C TRP A 54 5.82 -4.17 -1.38
N THR A 55 4.70 -3.55 -1.74
CA THR A 55 3.90 -2.81 -0.77
C THR A 55 2.41 -3.03 -0.99
N LYS A 56 1.65 -2.87 0.10
CA LYS A 56 0.19 -2.94 0.08
C LYS A 56 -0.40 -1.55 -0.13
N ILE A 57 -1.25 -1.41 -1.14
CA ILE A 57 -2.19 -0.30 -1.29
C ILE A 57 -3.42 -0.65 -0.43
N SER A 58 -3.27 -0.50 0.88
CA SER A 58 -4.26 -0.83 1.92
C SER A 58 -4.13 0.14 3.08
N GLY A 59 -5.09 0.15 4.00
CA GLY A 59 -4.99 0.98 5.20
C GLY A 59 -5.07 2.49 4.91
N ALA A 60 -5.79 2.90 3.87
CA ALA A 60 -6.02 4.31 3.58
C ALA A 60 -6.71 5.02 4.76
N GLU A 61 -7.61 4.32 5.45
CA GLU A 61 -8.30 4.79 6.65
C GLU A 61 -7.36 5.06 7.84
N ARG A 62 -6.17 4.46 7.82
CA ARG A 62 -5.16 4.62 8.87
C ARG A 62 -4.28 5.85 8.70
N ILE A 63 -4.08 6.28 7.46
CA ILE A 63 -3.15 7.37 7.13
C ILE A 63 -3.85 8.64 6.68
N SER A 64 -5.04 8.54 6.05
CA SER A 64 -5.81 9.70 5.58
C SER A 64 -6.15 10.65 6.71
N LYS A 65 -6.08 11.95 6.41
CA LYS A 65 -6.55 13.04 7.30
C LYS A 65 -7.93 13.56 6.89
N GLN A 66 -8.46 13.10 5.76
CA GLN A 66 -9.73 13.57 5.21
C GLN A 66 -10.89 12.58 5.42
N GLY A 67 -10.56 11.30 5.73
CA GLY A 67 -11.55 10.23 5.76
C GLY A 67 -11.99 9.82 4.35
N TYR A 68 -13.05 8.98 4.29
CA TYR A 68 -13.59 8.52 3.00
C TYR A 68 -14.01 9.71 2.10
N PRO A 69 -13.67 9.73 0.81
CA PRO A 69 -13.07 8.64 0.00
C PRO A 69 -11.53 8.60 -0.01
N TYR A 70 -10.83 9.19 0.94
CA TYR A 70 -9.37 9.14 1.13
C TYR A 70 -8.59 9.78 -0.02
N ASP A 71 -9.08 10.92 -0.55
CA ASP A 71 -8.51 11.57 -1.73
C ASP A 71 -7.07 12.07 -1.51
N ASP A 72 -6.69 12.36 -0.27
CA ASP A 72 -5.33 12.72 0.11
C ASP A 72 -4.33 11.55 -0.05
N VAL A 73 -4.80 10.30 -0.07
CA VAL A 73 -3.97 9.11 -0.27
C VAL A 73 -3.76 8.78 -1.75
N ALA A 74 -4.66 9.23 -2.62
CA ALA A 74 -4.61 8.92 -4.05
C ALA A 74 -3.26 9.27 -4.73
N PRO A 75 -2.61 10.42 -4.45
CA PRO A 75 -1.30 10.73 -5.03
C PRO A 75 -0.20 9.73 -4.67
N LEU A 76 -0.23 9.18 -3.44
CA LEU A 76 0.72 8.16 -3.02
C LEU A 76 0.54 6.88 -3.83
N ALA A 77 -0.71 6.41 -3.96
CA ALA A 77 -1.04 5.23 -4.76
C ALA A 77 -0.59 5.39 -6.22
N GLN A 78 -0.93 6.53 -6.83
CA GLN A 78 -0.57 6.82 -8.23
C GLN A 78 0.94 6.84 -8.45
N ARG A 79 1.70 7.36 -7.49
CA ARG A 79 3.16 7.36 -7.58
C ARG A 79 3.73 5.94 -7.45
N LEU A 80 3.21 5.12 -6.52
CA LEU A 80 3.63 3.72 -6.38
C LEU A 80 3.31 2.90 -7.63
N VAL A 81 2.14 3.12 -8.25
CA VAL A 81 1.77 2.46 -9.52
C VAL A 81 2.76 2.82 -10.64
N LYS A 82 3.26 4.05 -10.69
CA LYS A 82 4.28 4.44 -11.68
C LYS A 82 5.64 3.79 -11.42
N VAL A 83 6.00 3.60 -10.14
CA VAL A 83 7.32 3.09 -9.74
C VAL A 83 7.40 1.56 -9.88
N ALA A 84 6.36 0.84 -9.44
CA ALA A 84 6.40 -0.62 -9.34
C ALA A 84 5.01 -1.26 -9.51
N PRO A 85 4.34 -1.09 -10.68
CA PRO A 85 2.97 -1.56 -10.89
C PRO A 85 2.79 -3.06 -10.67
N ASP A 86 3.86 -3.81 -10.85
CA ASP A 86 3.90 -5.25 -10.75
C ASP A 86 4.19 -5.77 -9.32
N ARG A 87 4.48 -4.92 -8.36
CA ARG A 87 4.80 -5.30 -6.97
C ARG A 87 3.91 -4.59 -5.94
N LEU A 88 2.71 -4.23 -6.36
CA LEU A 88 1.66 -3.71 -5.50
C LEU A 88 0.60 -4.77 -5.29
N ILE A 89 0.09 -4.88 -4.07
CA ILE A 89 -1.07 -5.71 -3.73
C ILE A 89 -2.07 -4.88 -2.93
N TRP A 90 -3.31 -5.33 -2.89
CA TRP A 90 -4.36 -4.69 -2.10
C TRP A 90 -4.86 -5.64 -1.01
N GLY A 91 -5.47 -5.07 0.03
CA GLY A 91 -6.19 -5.76 1.08
C GLY A 91 -7.03 -4.77 1.89
N SER A 92 -8.12 -5.25 2.49
CA SER A 92 -9.02 -4.42 3.30
C SER A 92 -8.45 -4.08 4.68
N ASP A 93 -7.44 -4.81 5.12
CA ASP A 93 -6.89 -4.76 6.48
C ASP A 93 -7.84 -5.30 7.57
N TRP A 94 -8.83 -6.13 7.15
CA TRP A 94 -9.68 -6.83 8.10
C TRP A 94 -8.83 -7.65 9.09
N PRO A 95 -9.13 -7.68 10.38
CA PRO A 95 -10.32 -7.15 11.07
C PRO A 95 -10.17 -5.70 11.60
N HIS A 96 -9.40 -4.83 10.95
CA HIS A 96 -9.24 -3.42 11.29
C HIS A 96 -8.77 -3.20 12.73
N THR A 97 -7.69 -3.86 13.10
CA THR A 97 -7.12 -3.78 14.46
C THR A 97 -6.87 -2.33 14.87
N GLY A 98 -7.28 -1.98 16.10
CA GLY A 98 -7.19 -0.60 16.61
C GLY A 98 -8.47 0.22 16.45
N PHE A 99 -9.47 -0.25 15.68
CA PHE A 99 -10.81 0.32 15.65
C PHE A 99 -11.72 -0.47 16.59
N PHE A 100 -12.00 0.09 17.76
CA PHE A 100 -12.79 -0.58 18.82
C PHE A 100 -14.24 -0.08 18.88
N ASP A 101 -14.55 1.05 18.24
CA ASP A 101 -15.90 1.58 18.12
C ASP A 101 -16.51 1.15 16.79
N ALA A 102 -17.64 0.45 16.84
CA ALA A 102 -18.34 0.01 15.63
C ALA A 102 -18.74 1.15 14.69
N LYS A 103 -18.91 2.38 15.21
CA LYS A 103 -19.21 3.57 14.40
C LYS A 103 -18.01 4.09 13.62
N GLN A 104 -16.82 3.74 14.05
CA GLN A 104 -15.56 4.12 13.41
C GLN A 104 -14.97 2.98 12.58
N MET A 105 -15.60 1.80 12.61
CA MET A 105 -15.14 0.63 11.86
C MET A 105 -15.17 0.95 10.37
N PRO A 106 -14.04 0.78 9.66
CA PRO A 106 -14.00 0.95 8.21
C PRO A 106 -14.94 -0.05 7.50
N ASP A 107 -15.50 0.39 6.38
CA ASP A 107 -16.32 -0.45 5.51
C ASP A 107 -15.44 -1.00 4.39
N ASP A 108 -15.30 -2.33 4.30
CA ASP A 108 -14.45 -3.01 3.32
C ASP A 108 -14.84 -2.68 1.87
N GLY A 109 -16.16 -2.50 1.60
CA GLY A 109 -16.65 -2.11 0.28
C GLY A 109 -16.16 -0.71 -0.09
N ARG A 110 -16.23 0.25 0.84
CA ARG A 110 -15.70 1.61 0.63
C ARG A 110 -14.19 1.64 0.44
N LEU A 111 -13.46 0.77 1.14
CA LEU A 111 -12.01 0.64 0.93
C LEU A 111 -11.69 0.10 -0.46
N LEU A 112 -12.49 -0.85 -0.96
CA LEU A 112 -12.36 -1.34 -2.34
C LEU A 112 -12.77 -0.25 -3.36
N ASP A 113 -13.84 0.51 -3.10
CA ASP A 113 -14.24 1.64 -3.95
C ASP A 113 -13.15 2.72 -4.02
N ALA A 114 -12.44 2.98 -2.91
CA ALA A 114 -11.31 3.90 -2.91
C ALA A 114 -10.19 3.45 -3.85
N LEU A 115 -9.94 2.13 -3.99
CA LEU A 115 -8.96 1.62 -4.95
C LEU A 115 -9.30 2.01 -6.40
N LEU A 116 -10.59 2.09 -6.78
CA LEU A 116 -11.01 2.57 -8.11
C LEU A 116 -10.56 4.01 -8.37
N ARG A 117 -10.54 4.84 -7.34
CA ARG A 117 -10.08 6.23 -7.39
C ARG A 117 -8.55 6.32 -7.43
N PHE A 118 -7.89 5.47 -6.66
CA PHE A 118 -6.42 5.44 -6.55
C PHE A 118 -5.78 4.93 -7.84
N VAL A 119 -6.40 3.94 -8.48
CA VAL A 119 -5.89 3.26 -9.68
C VAL A 119 -7.01 3.20 -10.73
N PRO A 120 -7.26 4.29 -11.48
CA PRO A 120 -8.35 4.35 -12.45
C PRO A 120 -8.22 3.36 -13.62
N ASP A 121 -7.00 2.98 -13.98
CA ASP A 121 -6.75 2.00 -15.02
C ASP A 121 -7.14 0.57 -14.58
N GLU A 122 -8.08 -0.04 -15.29
CA GLU A 122 -8.61 -1.36 -14.94
C GLU A 122 -7.55 -2.47 -15.00
N LYS A 123 -6.67 -2.42 -15.99
CA LYS A 123 -5.61 -3.42 -16.14
C LYS A 123 -4.64 -3.38 -14.95
N GLN A 124 -4.27 -2.17 -14.52
CA GLN A 124 -3.41 -1.99 -13.34
C GLN A 124 -4.11 -2.47 -12.06
N ARG A 125 -5.42 -2.17 -11.89
CA ARG A 125 -6.19 -2.67 -10.74
C ARG A 125 -6.26 -4.19 -10.73
N ASN A 126 -6.55 -4.82 -11.87
CA ASN A 126 -6.57 -6.28 -11.98
C ASN A 126 -5.20 -6.88 -11.66
N GLY A 127 -4.12 -6.24 -12.09
CA GLY A 127 -2.77 -6.60 -11.69
C GLY A 127 -2.62 -6.60 -10.16
N ILE A 128 -3.04 -5.52 -9.49
CA ILE A 128 -2.93 -5.35 -8.04
C ILE A 128 -3.82 -6.34 -7.26
N LEU A 129 -5.02 -6.62 -7.78
CA LEU A 129 -6.00 -7.48 -7.10
C LEU A 129 -5.78 -8.97 -7.34
N LEU A 130 -5.23 -9.36 -8.50
CA LEU A 130 -5.18 -10.74 -8.94
C LEU A 130 -3.78 -11.21 -9.28
N ASP A 131 -3.12 -10.58 -10.27
CA ASP A 131 -1.88 -11.13 -10.85
C ASP A 131 -0.69 -10.99 -9.90
N ASN A 132 -0.54 -9.84 -9.28
CA ASN A 132 0.53 -9.57 -8.34
C ASN A 132 0.44 -10.46 -7.08
N PRO A 133 -0.73 -10.58 -6.40
CA PRO A 133 -0.87 -11.50 -5.28
C PRO A 133 -0.60 -12.96 -5.67
N ARG A 134 -1.06 -13.41 -6.84
CA ARG A 134 -0.77 -14.77 -7.34
C ARG A 134 0.73 -15.00 -7.47
N ARG A 135 1.42 -14.04 -8.08
CA ARG A 135 2.88 -14.14 -8.26
C ARG A 135 3.63 -14.09 -6.93
N LEU A 136 3.25 -13.18 -6.03
CA LEU A 136 3.88 -13.05 -4.71
C LEU A 136 3.73 -14.34 -3.88
N LEU A 137 2.56 -14.97 -3.94
CA LEU A 137 2.23 -16.17 -3.15
C LEU A 137 2.53 -17.48 -3.87
N GLY A 138 3.04 -17.44 -5.10
CA GLY A 138 3.34 -18.65 -5.90
C GLY A 138 2.09 -19.47 -6.25
N LEU A 139 0.92 -18.82 -6.35
CA LEU A 139 -0.34 -19.51 -6.67
C LEU A 139 -0.38 -19.86 -8.16
N LYS A 140 -0.67 -21.13 -8.47
CA LYS A 140 -0.86 -21.59 -9.86
C LYS A 140 -2.15 -21.03 -10.44
N GLU A 141 -2.14 -20.77 -11.75
CA GLU A 141 -3.39 -20.54 -12.47
C GLU A 141 -4.24 -21.81 -12.43
N ASN A 142 -5.47 -21.69 -11.91
CA ASN A 142 -6.44 -22.73 -12.09
C ASN A 142 -6.89 -22.66 -13.56
N ASN A 143 -6.35 -23.53 -14.41
CA ASN A 143 -6.91 -23.80 -15.71
C ASN A 143 -8.33 -24.36 -15.50
N ARG A 144 -9.34 -23.48 -15.59
CA ARG A 144 -10.73 -23.87 -15.74
C ARG A 144 -11.08 -23.97 -17.22
#